data_e19e1c060b255dcb540c27376ed1da18
#
_entry.id   e19e1c060b255dcb540c27376ed1da18
#
_cell.length_a   1.000
_cell.length_b   1.000
_cell.length_c   1.000
_cell.angle_alpha   90.00
_cell.angle_beta   90.00
_cell.angle_gamma   90.00
#
_symmetry.space_group_name_H-M   'P 1'
#
loop_
_entity.id
_entity.type
_entity.pdbx_description
1 polymer ?
#
loop_
_entity_poly.entity_id
_entity_poly.type
_entity_poly.pdbx_seq_one_letter_code
_entity_poly.pdbx_strand_id
1 'polypeptide(L)'
;VANRMSDTEAYNLIFAPRFSTKQEISEVSGRGVGMDVVKTSITQLNGSIHIHSEKGVGTRLELKVPLTLAILPTLMVEIGQQTFALPLSSVNEIFHLDLTRSKMVDGQLTIIVRDKAIPLFYLQDWLIRGARKGSARKDKGHVVIVQIGTKHVGFVVDNLIGQEEVVI
;
A
#
# COMPACT_ATOMS: atom_id res chain seq x y z
N VAL A 1 -33.15 -2.99 -10.93
CA VAL A 1 -31.99 -3.24 -10.09
C VAL A 1 -32.12 -2.52 -8.75
N ALA A 2 -32.60 -1.26 -8.72
CA ALA A 2 -32.71 -0.46 -7.50
C ALA A 2 -33.62 -1.08 -6.41
N ASN A 3 -34.65 -1.81 -6.74
CA ASN A 3 -35.59 -2.41 -5.78
C ASN A 3 -35.07 -3.66 -5.02
N ARG A 4 -33.81 -4.05 -5.22
CA ARG A 4 -33.16 -5.19 -4.54
C ARG A 4 -31.96 -4.80 -3.66
N MET A 5 -31.67 -3.52 -3.57
CA MET A 5 -30.56 -3.02 -2.76
C MET A 5 -31.06 -2.68 -1.35
N SER A 6 -30.27 -3.00 -0.36
CA SER A 6 -30.47 -2.50 1.00
C SER A 6 -30.19 -0.99 1.06
N ASP A 7 -30.77 -0.30 2.06
CA ASP A 7 -30.52 1.14 2.25
C ASP A 7 -29.03 1.45 2.40
N THR A 8 -28.29 0.59 3.08
CA THR A 8 -26.84 0.72 3.24
C THR A 8 -26.09 0.62 1.91
N GLU A 9 -26.48 -0.29 1.03
CA GLU A 9 -25.90 -0.41 -0.30
C GLU A 9 -26.24 0.81 -1.16
N ALA A 10 -27.47 1.29 -1.09
CA ALA A 10 -27.90 2.48 -1.80
C ALA A 10 -27.13 3.73 -1.33
N TYR A 11 -26.95 3.90 -0.02
CA TYR A 11 -26.17 5.01 0.51
C TYR A 11 -24.69 4.96 0.14
N ASN A 12 -24.12 3.75 0.02
CA ASN A 12 -22.72 3.60 -0.41
C ASN A 12 -22.46 4.04 -1.87
N LEU A 13 -23.49 4.16 -2.70
CA LEU A 13 -23.35 4.66 -4.08
C LEU A 13 -22.83 6.09 -4.14
N ILE A 14 -23.11 6.93 -3.15
CA ILE A 14 -22.59 8.32 -3.13
C ILE A 14 -21.05 8.38 -3.07
N PHE A 15 -20.41 7.30 -2.63
CA PHE A 15 -18.96 7.18 -2.60
C PHE A 15 -18.37 6.56 -3.87
N ALA A 16 -19.21 6.22 -4.86
CA ALA A 16 -18.71 5.72 -6.14
C ALA A 16 -17.99 6.85 -6.90
N PRO A 17 -16.83 6.57 -7.51
CA PRO A 17 -16.11 7.56 -8.31
C PRO A 17 -17.02 8.16 -9.39
N ARG A 18 -16.98 9.48 -9.51
CA ARG A 18 -17.80 10.25 -10.48
C ARG A 18 -19.32 10.17 -10.26
N PHE A 19 -19.79 9.72 -9.11
CA PHE A 19 -21.20 9.76 -8.79
C PHE A 19 -21.62 11.20 -8.49
N SER A 20 -22.52 11.77 -9.29
CA SER A 20 -23.11 13.08 -9.09
C SER A 20 -24.54 13.08 -9.63
N THR A 21 -25.45 13.71 -8.91
CA THR A 21 -26.84 13.95 -9.36
C THR A 21 -26.98 15.27 -10.11
N LYS A 22 -25.94 16.11 -10.17
CA LYS A 22 -25.94 17.37 -10.93
C LYS A 22 -25.53 17.13 -12.37
N GLN A 23 -26.29 17.69 -13.30
CA GLN A 23 -26.01 17.62 -14.75
C GLN A 23 -24.94 18.60 -15.22
N GLU A 24 -24.64 19.65 -14.42
CA GLU A 24 -23.62 20.65 -14.75
C GLU A 24 -22.51 20.66 -13.70
N ILE A 25 -21.26 20.61 -14.18
CA ILE A 25 -20.07 20.81 -13.37
C ILE A 25 -19.96 22.31 -13.11
N SER A 26 -20.36 22.78 -11.94
CA SER A 26 -20.17 24.19 -11.56
C SER A 26 -18.68 24.46 -11.33
N GLU A 27 -18.19 25.58 -11.84
CA GLU A 27 -16.78 26.03 -11.73
C GLU A 27 -16.24 26.14 -10.29
N VAL A 28 -17.11 26.17 -9.28
CA VAL A 28 -16.76 26.22 -7.85
C VAL A 28 -16.23 24.86 -7.35
N SER A 29 -16.50 23.75 -8.05
CA SER A 29 -15.99 22.40 -7.77
C SER A 29 -14.85 22.00 -8.71
N GLY A 30 -13.98 22.92 -9.06
CA GLY A 30 -12.93 22.84 -10.08
C GLY A 30 -11.95 21.64 -10.07
N ARG A 31 -12.24 20.58 -9.31
CA ARG A 31 -11.44 19.34 -9.30
C ARG A 31 -12.27 18.06 -9.32
N GLY A 32 -13.60 18.10 -9.48
CA GLY A 32 -14.41 16.88 -9.48
C GLY A 32 -14.29 16.06 -8.19
N VAL A 33 -14.05 16.71 -7.07
CA VAL A 33 -13.90 16.08 -5.74
C VAL A 33 -15.29 15.73 -5.23
N GLY A 34 -15.64 14.46 -5.30
CA GLY A 34 -16.86 13.89 -4.75
C GLY A 34 -16.67 13.30 -3.35
N MET A 35 -17.70 12.62 -2.87
CA MET A 35 -17.66 11.90 -1.59
C MET A 35 -16.69 10.70 -1.60
N ASP A 36 -16.25 10.26 -2.77
CA ASP A 36 -15.20 9.25 -2.97
C ASP A 36 -13.86 9.67 -2.34
N VAL A 37 -13.47 10.95 -2.48
CA VAL A 37 -12.26 11.49 -1.86
C VAL A 37 -12.38 11.53 -0.33
N VAL A 38 -13.55 11.90 0.20
CA VAL A 38 -13.80 11.87 1.64
C VAL A 38 -13.66 10.46 2.18
N LYS A 39 -14.26 9.47 1.53
CA LYS A 39 -14.15 8.06 1.90
C LYS A 39 -12.70 7.60 1.88
N THR A 40 -11.97 7.93 0.83
CA THR A 40 -10.54 7.58 0.70
C THR A 40 -9.72 8.18 1.83
N SER A 41 -9.90 9.47 2.14
CA SER A 41 -9.17 10.14 3.22
C SER A 41 -9.47 9.55 4.60
N ILE A 42 -10.74 9.26 4.89
CA ILE A 42 -11.12 8.61 6.16
C ILE A 42 -10.56 7.20 6.27
N THR A 43 -10.57 6.44 5.17
CA THR A 43 -10.00 5.09 5.13
C THR A 43 -8.49 5.10 5.33
N GLN A 44 -7.78 6.08 4.76
CA GLN A 44 -6.33 6.27 4.98
C GLN A 44 -5.98 6.55 6.45
N LEU A 45 -6.90 7.19 7.17
CA LEU A 45 -6.79 7.42 8.62
C LEU A 45 -7.26 6.21 9.46
N ASN A 46 -7.46 5.03 8.85
CA ASN A 46 -8.05 3.85 9.50
C ASN A 46 -9.41 4.12 10.13
N GLY A 47 -10.12 5.11 9.61
CA GLY A 47 -11.46 5.49 10.04
C GLY A 47 -12.57 4.75 9.29
N SER A 48 -13.80 4.96 9.72
CA SER A 48 -15.01 4.49 9.04
C SER A 48 -16.01 5.63 8.85
N ILE A 49 -16.84 5.49 7.80
CA ILE A 49 -17.90 6.45 7.49
C ILE A 49 -19.24 5.71 7.41
N HIS A 50 -20.23 6.21 8.13
CA HIS A 50 -21.59 5.66 8.13
C HIS A 50 -22.58 6.75 7.75
N ILE A 51 -23.63 6.35 7.00
CA ILE A 51 -24.68 7.25 6.54
C ILE A 51 -25.99 6.78 7.11
N HIS A 52 -26.74 7.72 7.66
CA HIS A 52 -28.12 7.55 8.08
C HIS A 52 -28.95 8.63 7.39
N SER A 53 -29.94 8.24 6.62
CA SER A 53 -30.80 9.19 5.90
C SER A 53 -32.25 8.79 6.03
N GLU A 54 -33.09 9.79 6.30
CA GLU A 54 -34.52 9.64 6.37
C GLU A 54 -35.18 10.69 5.46
N LYS A 55 -36.03 10.20 4.54
CA LYS A 55 -36.66 11.07 3.54
C LYS A 55 -37.56 12.11 4.20
N GLY A 56 -37.32 13.38 3.90
CA GLY A 56 -38.05 14.51 4.47
C GLY A 56 -37.55 14.99 5.84
N VAL A 57 -36.64 14.26 6.48
CA VAL A 57 -36.04 14.62 7.77
C VAL A 57 -34.62 15.14 7.56
N GLY A 58 -33.77 14.35 6.88
CA GLY A 58 -32.41 14.78 6.61
C GLY A 58 -31.40 13.62 6.53
N THR A 59 -30.13 13.98 6.40
CA THR A 59 -29.03 13.01 6.29
C THR A 59 -27.97 13.31 7.34
N ARG A 60 -27.55 12.30 8.09
CA ARG A 60 -26.45 12.33 9.04
C ARG A 60 -25.28 11.49 8.54
N LEU A 61 -24.11 12.11 8.44
CA LEU A 61 -22.86 11.42 8.19
C LEU A 61 -22.11 11.25 9.53
N GLU A 62 -21.77 10.04 9.87
CA GLU A 62 -21.00 9.70 11.05
C GLU A 62 -19.60 9.26 10.62
N LEU A 63 -18.59 10.03 11.02
CA LEU A 63 -17.19 9.81 10.74
C LEU A 63 -16.52 9.33 12.02
N LYS A 64 -16.00 8.12 12.02
CA LYS A 64 -15.21 7.57 13.13
C LYS A 64 -13.75 7.54 12.74
N VAL A 65 -12.94 8.33 13.41
CA VAL A 65 -11.49 8.37 13.19
C VAL A 65 -10.83 8.00 14.51
N PRO A 66 -9.87 7.06 14.51
CA PRO A 66 -9.14 6.72 15.72
C PRO A 66 -8.36 7.93 16.22
N LEU A 67 -8.43 8.18 17.52
CA LEU A 67 -7.69 9.25 18.22
C LEU A 67 -6.20 8.91 18.38
N THR A 68 -5.86 7.64 18.26
CA THR A 68 -4.49 7.17 18.40
C THR A 68 -3.78 7.27 17.07
N LEU A 69 -2.56 7.82 17.07
CA LEU A 69 -1.61 7.70 15.97
C LEU A 69 -1.51 6.23 15.57
N ALA A 70 -1.55 5.95 14.28
CA ALA A 70 -1.40 4.59 13.80
C ALA A 70 0.03 4.12 14.13
N ILE A 71 0.14 3.23 15.13
CA ILE A 71 1.39 2.55 15.42
C ILE A 71 1.52 1.40 14.42
N LEU A 72 2.53 1.46 13.60
CA LEU A 72 2.81 0.47 12.57
C LEU A 72 4.05 -0.33 12.96
N PRO A 73 3.91 -1.65 13.25
CA PRO A 73 5.06 -2.51 13.39
C PRO A 73 5.83 -2.60 12.07
N THR A 74 7.12 -2.33 12.10
CA THR A 74 7.97 -2.27 10.92
C THR A 74 9.23 -3.10 11.08
N LEU A 75 9.72 -3.61 9.97
CA LEU A 75 11.06 -4.13 9.83
C LEU A 75 11.98 -2.99 9.36
N MET A 76 12.94 -2.61 10.19
CA MET A 76 13.95 -1.62 9.86
C MET A 76 15.07 -2.28 9.07
N VAL A 77 15.37 -1.74 7.90
CA VAL A 77 16.40 -2.25 6.98
C VAL A 77 17.35 -1.15 6.60
N GLU A 78 18.59 -1.51 6.34
CA GLU A 78 19.62 -0.60 5.81
C GLU A 78 19.82 -0.84 4.32
N ILE A 79 19.84 0.25 3.55
CA ILE A 79 20.08 0.26 2.11
C ILE A 79 21.07 1.40 1.81
N GLY A 80 22.28 1.05 1.42
CA GLY A 80 23.38 2.01 1.34
C GLY A 80 23.75 2.50 2.74
N GLN A 81 23.59 3.79 2.99
CA GLN A 81 23.80 4.43 4.29
C GLN A 81 22.51 5.01 4.89
N GLN A 82 21.36 4.52 4.42
CA GLN A 82 20.07 5.02 4.83
C GLN A 82 19.22 3.89 5.41
N THR A 83 18.42 4.26 6.41
CA THR A 83 17.50 3.34 7.07
C THR A 83 16.09 3.52 6.50
N PHE A 84 15.44 2.40 6.21
CA PHE A 84 14.06 2.35 5.71
C PHE A 84 13.21 1.44 6.59
N ALA A 85 11.93 1.77 6.68
CA ALA A 85 10.93 0.99 7.42
C ALA A 85 10.02 0.25 6.44
N LEU A 86 9.95 -1.07 6.53
CA LEU A 86 9.02 -1.91 5.78
C LEU A 86 7.89 -2.37 6.70
N PRO A 87 6.60 -2.15 6.35
CA PRO A 87 5.49 -2.64 7.17
C PRO A 87 5.58 -4.14 7.39
N LEU A 88 5.61 -4.57 8.64
CA LEU A 88 5.79 -5.98 8.99
C LEU A 88 4.63 -6.85 8.48
N SER A 89 3.43 -6.27 8.37
CA SER A 89 2.25 -6.93 7.81
C SER A 89 2.40 -7.35 6.35
N SER A 90 3.33 -6.74 5.61
CA SER A 90 3.63 -7.08 4.22
C SER A 90 4.79 -8.07 4.08
N VAL A 91 5.56 -8.30 5.15
CA VAL A 91 6.73 -9.19 5.13
C VAL A 91 6.30 -10.62 5.36
N ASN A 92 6.65 -11.50 4.43
CA ASN A 92 6.34 -12.93 4.49
C ASN A 92 7.50 -13.76 5.02
N GLU A 93 8.71 -13.48 4.51
CA GLU A 93 9.89 -14.29 4.79
C GLU A 93 11.16 -13.46 4.59
N ILE A 94 12.22 -13.80 5.32
CA ILE A 94 13.52 -13.13 5.25
C ILE A 94 14.60 -14.22 5.23
N PHE A 95 15.59 -14.05 4.36
CA PHE A 95 16.76 -14.94 4.31
C PHE A 95 17.98 -14.22 3.77
N HIS A 96 19.16 -14.82 3.94
CA HIS A 96 20.40 -14.31 3.34
C HIS A 96 20.36 -14.39 1.83
N LEU A 97 20.86 -13.34 1.16
CA LEU A 97 21.01 -13.34 -0.28
C LEU A 97 22.05 -14.41 -0.71
N ASP A 98 21.61 -15.31 -1.56
CA ASP A 98 22.45 -16.33 -2.17
C ASP A 98 22.23 -16.28 -3.70
N LEU A 99 23.15 -15.63 -4.39
CA LEU A 99 23.06 -15.48 -5.84
C LEU A 99 23.22 -16.81 -6.60
N THR A 100 23.81 -17.84 -5.97
CA THR A 100 23.93 -19.16 -6.60
C THR A 100 22.56 -19.81 -6.82
N ARG A 101 21.57 -19.44 -6.03
CA ARG A 101 20.18 -19.91 -6.12
C ARG A 101 19.30 -19.01 -6.99
N SER A 102 19.85 -17.92 -7.55
CA SER A 102 19.13 -17.01 -8.41
C SER A 102 19.41 -17.29 -9.89
N LYS A 103 18.44 -16.98 -10.73
CA LYS A 103 18.52 -17.10 -12.19
C LYS A 103 17.96 -15.86 -12.86
N MET A 104 18.48 -15.54 -14.03
CA MET A 104 17.88 -14.52 -14.88
C MET A 104 16.74 -15.14 -15.70
N VAL A 105 15.55 -14.60 -15.55
CA VAL A 105 14.36 -15.00 -16.32
C VAL A 105 13.83 -13.75 -17.01
N ASP A 106 13.82 -13.72 -18.33
CA ASP A 106 13.39 -12.57 -19.14
C ASP A 106 14.01 -11.23 -18.71
N GLY A 107 15.31 -11.25 -18.39
CA GLY A 107 16.03 -10.06 -17.93
C GLY A 107 15.78 -9.65 -16.47
N GLN A 108 14.94 -10.41 -15.75
CA GLN A 108 14.64 -10.20 -14.33
C GLN A 108 15.38 -11.22 -13.46
N LEU A 109 16.12 -10.73 -12.46
CA LEU A 109 16.72 -11.63 -11.47
C LEU A 109 15.61 -12.28 -10.65
N THR A 110 15.63 -13.59 -10.54
CA THR A 110 14.57 -14.40 -9.93
C THR A 110 15.16 -15.48 -9.04
N ILE A 111 14.57 -15.72 -7.90
CA ILE A 111 14.93 -16.81 -6.98
C ILE A 111 13.76 -17.79 -6.85
N ILE A 112 14.06 -19.06 -6.65
CA ILE A 112 13.05 -20.09 -6.39
C ILE A 112 12.97 -20.31 -4.88
N VAL A 113 11.79 -20.03 -4.31
CA VAL A 113 11.48 -20.25 -2.89
C VAL A 113 10.22 -21.07 -2.81
N ARG A 114 10.30 -22.26 -2.18
CA ARG A 114 9.16 -23.19 -2.04
C ARG A 114 8.41 -23.42 -3.38
N ASP A 115 9.17 -23.74 -4.42
CA ASP A 115 8.68 -24.01 -5.79
C ASP A 115 7.99 -22.81 -6.48
N LYS A 116 8.13 -21.59 -5.92
CA LYS A 116 7.66 -20.38 -6.55
C LYS A 116 8.82 -19.53 -7.05
N ALA A 117 8.72 -19.06 -8.28
CA ALA A 117 9.64 -18.09 -8.85
C ALA A 117 9.31 -16.69 -8.35
N ILE A 118 10.22 -16.07 -7.60
CA ILE A 118 10.03 -14.75 -7.00
C ILE A 118 11.04 -13.79 -7.61
N PRO A 119 10.58 -12.71 -8.27
CA PRO A 119 11.46 -11.70 -8.82
C PRO A 119 12.15 -10.91 -7.69
N LEU A 120 13.46 -10.66 -7.86
CA LEU A 120 14.28 -9.91 -6.91
C LEU A 120 14.52 -8.49 -7.43
N PHE A 121 14.37 -7.52 -6.55
CA PHE A 121 14.62 -6.11 -6.82
C PHE A 121 15.61 -5.54 -5.82
N TYR A 122 16.65 -4.88 -6.31
CA TYR A 122 17.56 -4.12 -5.48
C TYR A 122 16.91 -2.77 -5.14
N LEU A 123 16.49 -2.59 -3.91
CA LEU A 123 15.85 -1.35 -3.47
C LEU A 123 16.77 -0.13 -3.59
N GLN A 124 18.08 -0.35 -3.53
CA GLN A 124 19.08 0.68 -3.75
C GLN A 124 18.88 1.40 -5.10
N ASP A 125 18.53 0.66 -6.17
CA ASP A 125 18.35 1.21 -7.51
C ASP A 125 17.16 2.18 -7.61
N TRP A 126 16.24 2.11 -6.65
CA TRP A 126 15.00 2.90 -6.65
C TRP A 126 15.00 4.00 -5.60
N LEU A 127 15.57 3.72 -4.42
CA LEU A 127 15.46 4.60 -3.26
C LEU A 127 16.66 5.52 -3.11
N ILE A 128 17.85 5.13 -3.62
CA ILE A 128 19.07 5.93 -3.45
C ILE A 128 19.29 6.78 -4.70
N ARG A 129 19.22 8.10 -4.54
CA ARG A 129 19.52 9.06 -5.63
C ARG A 129 20.98 8.94 -6.05
N GLY A 130 21.23 8.74 -7.34
CA GLY A 130 22.59 8.63 -7.90
C GLY A 130 23.16 7.21 -7.88
N ALA A 131 22.46 6.23 -7.33
CA ALA A 131 22.81 4.82 -7.54
C ALA A 131 22.66 4.51 -9.04
N ARG A 132 23.78 4.12 -9.69
CA ARG A 132 23.73 3.67 -11.08
C ARG A 132 23.02 2.33 -11.11
N LYS A 133 21.96 2.20 -11.90
CA LYS A 133 21.34 0.89 -12.19
C LYS A 133 22.43 -0.06 -12.69
N GLY A 134 22.66 -1.15 -11.95
CA GLY A 134 23.70 -2.12 -12.29
C GLY A 134 25.09 -1.82 -11.73
N SER A 135 25.27 -0.82 -10.83
CA SER A 135 26.49 -0.75 -10.02
C SER A 135 26.66 -2.06 -9.27
N ALA A 136 27.92 -2.53 -9.12
CA ALA A 136 28.30 -3.86 -8.66
C ALA A 136 27.27 -4.46 -7.69
N ARG A 137 26.48 -5.42 -8.19
CA ARG A 137 25.48 -6.12 -7.39
C ARG A 137 26.19 -6.71 -6.18
N LYS A 138 25.81 -6.29 -5.00
CA LYS A 138 26.41 -6.84 -3.78
C LYS A 138 26.05 -8.33 -3.71
N ASP A 139 27.06 -9.16 -3.52
CA ASP A 139 26.89 -10.60 -3.34
C ASP A 139 26.41 -10.96 -1.94
N LYS A 140 26.38 -9.97 -1.04
CA LYS A 140 25.98 -10.09 0.35
C LYS A 140 24.82 -9.17 0.65
N GLY A 141 23.95 -9.61 1.53
CA GLY A 141 22.76 -8.89 1.96
C GLY A 141 21.65 -9.83 2.38
N HIS A 142 20.46 -9.30 2.45
CA HIS A 142 19.27 -10.07 2.80
C HIS A 142 18.19 -9.88 1.74
N VAL A 143 17.38 -10.92 1.56
CA VAL A 143 16.17 -10.87 0.76
C VAL A 143 14.99 -10.82 1.70
N VAL A 144 14.18 -9.77 1.57
CA VAL A 144 12.90 -9.62 2.26
C VAL A 144 11.79 -9.89 1.26
N ILE A 145 11.08 -11.00 1.42
CA ILE A 145 9.91 -11.31 0.58
C ILE A 145 8.72 -10.56 1.13
N VAL A 146 8.13 -9.74 0.28
CA VAL A 146 6.92 -9.00 0.59
C VAL A 146 5.77 -9.41 -0.33
N GLN A 147 4.56 -9.33 0.21
CA GLN A 147 3.35 -9.53 -0.56
C GLN A 147 2.79 -8.19 -1.02
N ILE A 148 2.58 -8.03 -2.33
CA ILE A 148 1.94 -6.87 -2.95
C ILE A 148 0.70 -7.37 -3.70
N GLY A 149 -0.46 -7.17 -3.10
CA GLY A 149 -1.71 -7.77 -3.60
C GLY A 149 -1.63 -9.30 -3.56
N THR A 150 -1.72 -9.95 -4.72
CA THR A 150 -1.63 -11.42 -4.87
C THR A 150 -0.22 -11.90 -5.24
N LYS A 151 0.74 -11.00 -5.44
CA LYS A 151 2.09 -11.33 -5.91
C LYS A 151 3.09 -11.22 -4.78
N HIS A 152 4.14 -12.07 -4.85
CA HIS A 152 5.30 -11.99 -3.97
C HIS A 152 6.47 -11.41 -4.75
N VAL A 153 7.21 -10.51 -4.11
CA VAL A 153 8.44 -9.93 -4.65
C VAL A 153 9.53 -9.98 -3.57
N GLY A 154 10.76 -10.15 -3.96
CA GLY A 154 11.90 -10.13 -3.06
C GLY A 154 12.65 -8.81 -3.17
N PHE A 155 12.78 -8.10 -2.08
CA PHE A 155 13.61 -6.91 -1.98
C PHE A 155 14.96 -7.25 -1.42
N VAL A 156 16.02 -6.89 -2.15
CA VAL A 156 17.40 -7.03 -1.67
C VAL A 156 17.77 -5.78 -0.88
N VAL A 157 18.16 -6.01 0.37
CA VAL A 157 18.62 -4.98 1.33
C VAL A 157 20.02 -5.34 1.84
N ASP A 158 20.76 -4.34 2.32
CA ASP A 158 22.11 -4.55 2.81
C ASP A 158 22.15 -5.25 4.17
N ASN A 159 21.43 -4.70 5.15
CA ASN A 159 21.36 -5.22 6.51
C ASN A 159 19.93 -5.18 7.06
N LEU A 160 19.68 -6.03 8.04
CA LEU A 160 18.49 -5.97 8.89
C LEU A 160 18.89 -5.31 10.21
N ILE A 161 18.18 -4.26 10.60
CA ILE A 161 18.44 -3.54 11.86
C ILE A 161 17.63 -4.18 12.98
N GLY A 162 16.34 -4.43 12.74
CA GLY A 162 15.43 -5.01 13.73
C GLY A 162 13.97 -4.67 13.47
N GLN A 163 13.14 -4.94 14.46
CA GLN A 163 11.73 -4.57 14.42
C GLN A 163 11.51 -3.36 15.32
N GLU A 164 10.80 -2.36 14.82
CA GLU A 164 10.43 -1.17 15.57
C GLU A 164 8.98 -0.76 15.26
N GLU A 165 8.37 -0.06 16.20
CA GLU A 165 7.07 0.55 16.04
C GLU A 165 7.25 1.98 15.56
N VAL A 166 6.70 2.29 14.38
CA VAL A 166 6.74 3.63 13.79
C VAL A 166 5.36 4.26 13.88
N VAL A 167 5.33 5.51 14.27
CA VAL A 167 4.11 6.32 14.30
C VAL A 167 3.97 7.04 12.96
N ILE A 168 2.79 6.91 12.33
CA ILE A 168 2.47 7.52 11.04
C ILE A 168 1.43 8.63 11.25
#